data_c0771ea6f043802512d23e2ea27d6783
#
_entry.id   c0771ea6f043802512d23e2ea27d6783
#
_cell.length_a   1.000
_cell.length_b   1.000
_cell.length_c   1.000
_cell.angle_alpha   90.00
_cell.angle_beta   90.00
_cell.angle_gamma   90.00
#
_symmetry.space_group_name_H-M   'P 1'
#
loop_
_entity.id
_entity.type
_entity.pdbx_description
1 polymer ?
#
loop_
_entity_poly.entity_id
_entity_poly.type
_entity_poly.pdbx_seq_one_letter_code
_entity_poly.pdbx_strand_id
1 'polypeptide(L)'
;MKGGLIYMDARETLKLISKQWCNLDDLMKLAEIGKNNAVKLRREIKDDLIDKGYTLPNNRLPMIEVVNKLKININYLEKMAKENLKKGII
;
A
#
# COMPACT_ATOMS: atom_id res chain seq x y z
N MET A 1 -13.28 -9.17 -14.39
CA MET A 1 -12.94 -8.41 -14.27
C MET A 1 -12.29 -7.83 -14.82
N LYS A 2 -12.12 -7.58 -15.03
CA LYS A 2 -11.39 -7.12 -15.49
C LYS A 2 -10.97 -6.01 -15.21
N GLY A 3 -10.75 -5.46 -15.24
CA GLY A 3 -10.32 -4.17 -15.08
C GLY A 3 -8.99 -3.90 -14.57
N GLY A 4 -8.25 -4.76 -14.19
CA GLY A 4 -6.91 -4.58 -13.71
C GLY A 4 -6.80 -4.10 -12.26
N LEU A 5 -7.90 -3.92 -11.59
CA LEU A 5 -7.86 -3.61 -10.17
C LEU A 5 -7.87 -4.90 -9.37
N ILE A 6 -6.97 -4.95 -8.37
CA ILE A 6 -6.82 -6.12 -7.51
C ILE A 6 -7.20 -5.73 -6.10
N TYR A 7 -8.17 -6.43 -5.54
CA TYR A 7 -8.61 -6.17 -4.17
C TYR A 7 -8.02 -7.25 -3.27
N MET A 8 -7.34 -6.81 -2.20
CA MET A 8 -6.70 -7.70 -1.26
C MET A 8 -7.49 -7.79 0.03
N ASP A 9 -7.48 -8.95 0.67
CA ASP A 9 -8.05 -9.05 2.00
C ASP A 9 -7.06 -8.47 3.03
N ALA A 10 -7.46 -8.45 4.30
CA ALA A 10 -6.65 -7.82 5.34
C ALA A 10 -5.30 -8.50 5.51
N ARG A 11 -5.24 -9.82 5.41
CA ARG A 11 -3.96 -10.54 5.58
C ARG A 11 -3.01 -10.25 4.43
N GLU A 12 -3.52 -10.21 3.21
CA GLU A 12 -2.72 -9.87 2.04
C GLU A 12 -2.19 -8.45 2.13
N THR A 13 -3.03 -7.52 2.58
CA THR A 13 -2.62 -6.14 2.74
C THR A 13 -1.53 -6.01 3.80
N LEU A 14 -1.70 -6.68 4.95
CA LEU A 14 -0.69 -6.65 6.00
C LEU A 14 0.64 -7.20 5.51
N LYS A 15 0.60 -8.29 4.75
CA LYS A 15 1.80 -8.88 4.20
C LYS A 15 2.50 -7.90 3.26
N LEU A 16 1.73 -7.22 2.43
CA LEU A 16 2.28 -6.27 1.48
C LEU A 16 2.93 -5.08 2.19
N ILE A 17 2.27 -4.50 3.19
CA ILE A 17 2.81 -3.34 3.88
C ILE A 17 3.94 -3.68 4.84
N SER A 18 4.25 -4.97 5.01
CA SER A 18 5.42 -5.37 5.78
C SER A 18 6.71 -5.25 4.98
N LYS A 19 6.63 -4.99 3.69
CA LYS A 19 7.82 -4.71 2.86
C LYS A 19 8.41 -3.36 3.24
N GLN A 20 9.71 -3.23 3.10
CA GLN A 20 10.38 -1.95 3.38
C GLN A 20 10.07 -0.91 2.31
N TRP A 21 9.99 -1.32 1.05
CA TRP A 21 9.83 -0.43 -0.08
C TRP A 21 8.54 -0.72 -0.83
N CYS A 22 7.93 0.35 -1.34
CA CYS A 22 6.70 0.27 -2.12
C CYS A 22 7.03 0.58 -3.58
N ASN A 23 6.77 -0.37 -4.46
CA ASN A 23 6.92 -0.13 -5.89
C ASN A 23 5.58 0.29 -6.49
N LEU A 24 5.55 0.54 -7.80
CA LEU A 24 4.33 1.01 -8.46
C LEU A 24 3.20 -0.02 -8.37
N ASP A 25 3.52 -1.29 -8.54
CA ASP A 25 2.54 -2.35 -8.47
C ASP A 25 1.93 -2.45 -7.06
N ASP A 26 2.77 -2.33 -6.04
CA ASP A 26 2.32 -2.31 -4.65
C ASP A 26 1.34 -1.15 -4.42
N LEU A 27 1.68 0.02 -4.96
CA LEU A 27 0.87 1.21 -4.79
C LEU A 27 -0.50 1.05 -5.45
N MET A 28 -0.52 0.44 -6.62
CA MET A 28 -1.78 0.16 -7.32
C MET A 28 -2.68 -0.72 -6.46
N LYS A 29 -2.10 -1.74 -5.84
CA LYS A 29 -2.84 -2.67 -4.99
C LYS A 29 -3.34 -2.01 -3.72
N LEU A 30 -2.47 -1.22 -3.06
CA LEU A 30 -2.82 -0.59 -1.80
C LEU A 30 -3.88 0.49 -1.95
N ALA A 31 -3.77 1.29 -3.01
CA ALA A 31 -4.71 2.39 -3.24
C ALA A 31 -5.91 1.95 -4.09
N GLU A 32 -5.88 0.75 -4.64
CA GLU A 32 -6.94 0.21 -5.49
C GLU A 32 -7.20 1.11 -6.69
N ILE A 33 -6.12 1.47 -7.37
CA ILE A 33 -6.18 2.37 -8.53
C ILE A 33 -5.43 1.76 -9.70
N GLY A 34 -5.74 2.27 -10.89
CA GLY A 34 -5.06 1.85 -12.11
C GLY A 34 -3.67 2.45 -12.21
N LYS A 35 -2.94 1.99 -13.24
CA LYS A 35 -1.53 2.36 -13.41
C LYS A 35 -1.32 3.87 -13.55
N ASN A 36 -2.14 4.52 -14.38
CA ASN A 36 -1.95 5.95 -14.64
C ASN A 36 -2.12 6.78 -13.37
N ASN A 37 -3.13 6.46 -12.58
CA ASN A 37 -3.36 7.16 -11.32
C ASN A 37 -2.26 6.83 -10.30
N ALA A 38 -1.75 5.60 -10.33
CA ALA A 38 -0.67 5.21 -9.43
C ALA A 38 0.62 5.95 -9.76
N VAL A 39 0.90 6.17 -11.05
CA VAL A 39 2.08 6.96 -11.45
C VAL A 39 1.97 8.38 -10.91
N LYS A 40 0.80 9.00 -11.03
CA LYS A 40 0.58 10.34 -10.50
C LYS A 40 0.73 10.38 -8.98
N LEU A 41 0.12 9.42 -8.30
CA LEU A 41 0.18 9.35 -6.84
C LEU A 41 1.61 9.14 -6.38
N ARG A 42 2.35 8.26 -7.05
CA ARG A 42 3.75 8.02 -6.70
C ARG A 42 4.57 9.30 -6.81
N ARG A 43 4.33 10.07 -7.86
CA ARG A 43 5.04 11.33 -8.04
C ARG A 43 4.73 12.31 -6.92
N GLU A 44 3.47 12.42 -6.53
CA GLU A 44 3.06 13.31 -5.45
C GLU A 44 3.74 12.93 -4.14
N ILE A 45 3.75 11.63 -3.81
CA ILE A 45 4.37 11.16 -2.58
C ILE A 45 5.88 11.40 -2.63
N LYS A 46 6.49 11.10 -3.77
CA LYS A 46 7.92 11.29 -3.96
C LYS A 46 8.31 12.76 -3.77
N ASP A 47 7.58 13.66 -4.43
CA ASP A 47 7.89 15.10 -4.34
C ASP A 47 7.73 15.59 -2.92
N ASP A 48 6.70 15.13 -2.23
CA ASP A 48 6.45 15.52 -0.84
C ASP A 48 7.59 15.06 0.07
N LEU A 49 8.08 13.84 -0.12
CA LEU A 49 9.17 13.31 0.69
C LEU A 49 10.48 14.04 0.39
N ILE A 50 10.76 14.35 -0.87
CA ILE A 50 11.96 15.10 -1.23
C ILE A 50 11.91 16.49 -0.63
N ASP A 51 10.76 17.14 -0.63
CA ASP A 51 10.58 18.46 0.00
C ASP A 51 10.87 18.41 1.49
N LYS A 52 10.62 17.26 2.12
CA LYS A 52 10.88 17.07 3.54
C LYS A 52 12.33 16.67 3.82
N GLY A 53 13.15 16.56 2.80
CA GLY A 53 14.56 16.25 2.96
C GLY A 53 14.94 14.78 2.83
N TYR A 54 14.02 13.94 2.41
CA TYR A 54 14.30 12.52 2.21
C TYR A 54 15.11 12.31 0.95
N THR A 55 16.02 11.34 0.99
CA THR A 55 16.72 10.85 -0.19
C THR A 55 16.13 9.50 -0.56
N LEU A 56 15.59 9.39 -1.77
CA LEU A 56 14.89 8.18 -2.18
C LEU A 56 15.77 7.37 -3.15
N PRO A 57 16.29 6.20 -2.72
CA PRO A 57 17.14 5.38 -3.59
C PRO A 57 16.31 4.76 -4.71
N ASN A 58 16.80 4.88 -5.94
CA ASN A 58 16.20 4.26 -7.13
C ASN A 58 14.71 4.55 -7.27
N ASN A 59 14.28 5.73 -6.83
CA ASN A 59 12.86 6.15 -6.90
C ASN A 59 11.93 5.23 -6.12
N ARG A 60 12.46 4.51 -5.15
CA ARG A 60 11.64 3.68 -4.28
C ARG A 60 11.00 4.53 -3.18
N LEU A 61 9.78 4.20 -2.82
CA LEU A 61 9.09 4.87 -1.73
C LEU A 61 9.15 4.00 -0.48
N PRO A 62 9.51 4.58 0.69
CA PRO A 62 9.43 3.83 1.94
C PRO A 62 7.98 3.42 2.19
N MET A 63 7.76 2.15 2.47
CA MET A 63 6.41 1.65 2.67
C MET A 63 5.70 2.37 3.82
N ILE A 64 6.44 2.69 4.89
CA ILE A 64 5.83 3.37 6.03
C ILE A 64 5.27 4.74 5.65
N GLU A 65 5.95 5.44 4.74
CA GLU A 65 5.45 6.75 4.29
C GLU A 65 4.23 6.61 3.40
N VAL A 66 4.18 5.57 2.59
CA VAL A 66 3.01 5.29 1.77
C VAL A 66 1.82 4.95 2.65
N VAL A 67 2.02 4.12 3.66
CA VAL A 67 0.97 3.75 4.61
C VAL A 67 0.41 5.01 5.30
N ASN A 68 1.31 5.91 5.70
CA ASN A 68 0.89 7.15 6.34
C ASN A 68 0.13 8.05 5.37
N LYS A 69 0.61 8.15 4.14
CA LYS A 69 -0.03 9.01 3.14
C LYS A 69 -1.43 8.53 2.80
N LEU A 70 -1.59 7.22 2.66
CA LEU A 70 -2.89 6.62 2.35
C LEU A 70 -3.76 6.46 3.60
N LYS A 71 -3.22 6.74 4.78
CA LYS A 71 -3.93 6.63 6.05
C LYS A 71 -4.50 5.23 6.28
N ILE A 72 -3.69 4.23 5.95
CA ILE A 72 -4.07 2.84 6.14
C ILE A 72 -4.11 2.54 7.63
N ASN A 73 -5.22 1.98 8.10
CA ASN A 73 -5.40 1.67 9.51
C ASN A 73 -4.92 0.24 9.78
N ILE A 74 -3.70 0.11 10.29
CA ILE A 74 -3.09 -1.20 10.53
C ILE A 74 -3.84 -1.97 11.61
N ASN A 75 -4.28 -1.29 12.65
CA ASN A 75 -5.02 -1.95 13.73
C ASN A 75 -6.30 -2.59 13.22
N TYR A 76 -7.02 -1.88 12.35
CA TYR A 76 -8.24 -2.42 11.75
C TYR A 76 -7.92 -3.65 10.89
N LEU A 77 -6.84 -3.58 10.13
CA LEU A 77 -6.44 -4.70 9.28
C LEU A 77 -6.07 -5.93 10.11
N GLU A 78 -5.37 -5.72 11.24
CA GLU A 78 -5.03 -6.82 12.13
C GLU A 78 -6.27 -7.48 12.71
N LYS A 79 -7.24 -6.66 13.10
CA LYS A 79 -8.50 -7.18 13.62
C LYS A 79 -9.23 -8.01 12.57
N MET A 80 -9.32 -7.49 11.35
CA MET A 80 -10.02 -8.19 10.27
C MET A 80 -9.31 -9.47 9.87
N ALA A 81 -7.99 -9.47 9.90
CA ALA A 81 -7.22 -10.67 9.60
C ALA A 81 -7.50 -11.78 10.60
N LYS A 82 -7.61 -11.44 11.88
CA LYS A 82 -7.93 -12.42 12.92
C LYS A 82 -9.35 -12.97 12.73
N GLU A 83 -10.29 -12.11 12.39
CA GLU A 83 -11.67 -12.55 12.17
C GLU A 83 -11.77 -13.48 10.97
N ASN A 84 -11.04 -13.17 9.91
CA ASN A 84 -11.02 -14.01 8.72
C ASN A 84 -10.44 -15.38 9.03
N LEU A 85 -9.41 -15.44 9.87
CA LEU A 85 -8.83 -16.72 10.29
C LEU A 85 -9.84 -17.54 11.07
N LYS A 86 -10.57 -16.92 11.97
CA LYS A 86 -11.61 -17.63 12.74
C LYS A 86 -12.67 -18.20 11.83
N LYS A 87 -13.11 -17.42 10.85
CA LYS A 87 -14.11 -17.89 9.89
C LYS A 87 -13.57 -19.03 9.05
N GLY A 88 -12.29 -18.96 8.70
CA GLY A 88 -11.67 -19.99 7.88
C GLY A 88 -11.50 -21.32 8.58
N ILE A 89 -11.54 -21.35 9.89
CA ILE A 89 -11.40 -22.58 10.69
C ILE A 89 -12.70 -23.36 10.72
N ILE A 90 -13.80 -22.69 10.63
CA ILE A 90 -15.12 -23.31 10.62
C ILE A 90 -15.43 -23.95 9.27
#